data_f570293b7cfb38e73e8ca6c12b512cb3
#
_entry.id   f570293b7cfb38e73e8ca6c12b512cb3
#
_cell.length_a   1.000
_cell.length_b   1.000
_cell.length_c   1.000
_cell.angle_alpha   90.00
_cell.angle_beta   90.00
_cell.angle_gamma   90.00
#
_symmetry.space_group_name_H-M   'P 1'
#
loop_
_entity.id
_entity.type
_entity.pdbx_description
1 polymer ?
#
loop_
_entity_poly.entity_id
_entity_poly.type
_entity_poly.pdbx_seq_one_letter_code
_entity_poly.pdbx_strand_id
1 'polypeptide(L)'
;MTADQTESDGQATETIAEALDALIERHGGLQGPRLVEFFRALKGHGLTAFRDKFSASYLAQRHFEVATLIDVGVAHGTPELYEAFPEAKVLLVDPDRETLEGCMGRFPHLDADMVCVAAGAEDGSGQMTFMPDPGQNTLLRLRDDKKLDTMIAQQHVPIRRLDQLVREGGYQAPFGLKIDTEGYELEVLRGASDILHETSFILAEVSIKRRYHGGHRFSDVTAMLAQHGFELFDILNPAGRPPNFFDGLFLPHDDPRFDL
;
A
#
# COMPACT_ATOMS: atom_id res chain seq x y z
N MET A 1 -17.04 -22.61 17.94
CA MET A 1 -17.56 -22.38 16.56
C MET A 1 -17.58 -23.74 15.92
N THR A 2 -18.77 -24.21 15.59
CA THR A 2 -19.03 -25.61 15.21
C THR A 2 -18.84 -25.78 13.70
N ALA A 3 -18.54 -26.98 13.25
CA ALA A 3 -18.34 -27.38 11.83
C ALA A 3 -19.44 -26.90 10.88
N ASP A 4 -20.62 -26.58 11.41
CA ASP A 4 -21.82 -26.13 10.68
C ASP A 4 -21.69 -24.71 10.07
N GLN A 5 -20.84 -23.84 10.65
CA GLN A 5 -20.60 -22.47 10.10
C GLN A 5 -19.61 -22.46 8.93
N THR A 6 -18.68 -23.42 8.88
CA THR A 6 -17.72 -23.52 7.78
C THR A 6 -18.32 -24.14 6.51
N GLU A 7 -19.30 -25.05 6.65
CA GLU A 7 -20.02 -25.60 5.49
C GLU A 7 -20.99 -24.57 4.87
N SER A 8 -21.64 -23.71 5.67
CA SER A 8 -22.55 -22.68 5.14
C SER A 8 -21.82 -21.58 4.37
N ASP A 9 -20.62 -21.19 4.81
CA ASP A 9 -19.79 -20.19 4.13
C ASP A 9 -19.20 -20.72 2.81
N GLY A 10 -18.82 -22.00 2.77
CA GLY A 10 -18.35 -22.67 1.55
C GLY A 10 -19.44 -22.77 0.48
N GLN A 11 -20.65 -23.17 0.88
CA GLN A 11 -21.78 -23.31 -0.03
C GLN A 11 -22.27 -21.97 -0.60
N ALA A 12 -22.27 -20.91 0.23
CA ALA A 12 -22.59 -19.55 -0.23
C ALA A 12 -21.56 -19.01 -1.22
N THR A 13 -20.29 -19.34 -1.04
CA THR A 13 -19.18 -18.91 -1.92
C THR A 13 -19.26 -19.62 -3.28
N GLU A 14 -19.56 -20.90 -3.31
CA GLU A 14 -19.73 -21.69 -4.54
C GLU A 14 -20.93 -21.18 -5.36
N THR A 15 -22.07 -20.92 -4.72
CA THR A 15 -23.26 -20.38 -5.37
C THR A 15 -23.04 -18.96 -5.95
N ILE A 16 -22.22 -18.13 -5.30
CA ILE A 16 -21.85 -16.80 -5.81
C ILE A 16 -20.93 -16.91 -7.04
N ALA A 17 -19.96 -17.82 -7.02
CA ALA A 17 -19.06 -18.07 -8.15
C ALA A 17 -19.83 -18.57 -9.37
N GLU A 18 -20.72 -19.55 -9.21
CA GLU A 18 -21.58 -20.05 -10.30
C GLU A 18 -22.50 -18.96 -10.87
N ALA A 19 -23.07 -18.12 -10.01
CA ALA A 19 -23.91 -17.01 -10.44
C ALA A 19 -23.09 -15.94 -11.19
N LEU A 20 -21.84 -15.73 -10.80
CA LEU A 20 -20.92 -14.78 -11.47
C LEU A 20 -20.52 -15.32 -12.86
N ASP A 21 -20.16 -16.59 -12.96
CA ASP A 21 -19.80 -17.24 -14.23
C ASP A 21 -20.98 -17.21 -15.21
N ALA A 22 -22.18 -17.55 -14.74
CA ALA A 22 -23.39 -17.48 -15.54
C ALA A 22 -23.73 -16.04 -16.02
N LEU A 23 -23.42 -15.03 -15.22
CA LEU A 23 -23.58 -13.62 -15.60
C LEU A 23 -22.53 -13.20 -16.65
N ILE A 24 -21.29 -13.63 -16.51
CA ILE A 24 -20.21 -13.37 -17.46
C ILE A 24 -20.51 -14.03 -18.82
N GLU A 25 -20.92 -15.30 -18.84
CA GLU A 25 -21.31 -16.01 -20.05
C GLU A 25 -22.50 -15.36 -20.75
N ARG A 26 -23.54 -14.97 -20.00
CA ARG A 26 -24.74 -14.32 -20.53
C ARG A 26 -24.44 -13.00 -21.22
N HIS A 27 -23.44 -12.24 -20.74
CA HIS A 27 -23.10 -10.92 -21.24
C HIS A 27 -21.94 -10.91 -22.23
N GLY A 28 -21.34 -12.06 -22.58
CA GLY A 28 -20.43 -12.29 -23.70
C GLY A 28 -19.30 -11.27 -23.85
N GLY A 29 -18.59 -10.99 -22.76
CA GLY A 29 -17.56 -9.95 -22.70
C GLY A 29 -18.11 -8.62 -22.17
N LEU A 30 -17.49 -8.14 -21.09
CA LEU A 30 -17.95 -6.99 -20.31
C LEU A 30 -17.49 -5.66 -20.91
N GLN A 31 -18.11 -5.21 -22.01
CA GLN A 31 -17.81 -3.89 -22.61
C GLN A 31 -19.08 -3.04 -22.82
N GLY A 32 -18.94 -1.74 -22.61
CA GLY A 32 -19.99 -0.75 -22.88
C GLY A 32 -21.28 -0.97 -22.08
N PRO A 33 -22.48 -0.96 -22.75
CA PRO A 33 -23.76 -1.11 -22.05
C PRO A 33 -23.92 -2.41 -21.27
N ARG A 34 -23.29 -3.50 -21.72
CA ARG A 34 -23.33 -4.80 -21.04
C ARG A 34 -22.63 -4.77 -19.69
N LEU A 35 -21.56 -3.99 -19.55
CA LEU A 35 -20.88 -3.79 -18.27
C LEU A 35 -21.82 -3.10 -17.25
N VAL A 36 -22.62 -2.11 -17.69
CA VAL A 36 -23.58 -1.42 -16.83
C VAL A 36 -24.68 -2.38 -16.36
N GLU A 37 -25.18 -3.25 -17.26
CA GLU A 37 -26.17 -4.28 -16.92
C GLU A 37 -25.61 -5.30 -15.92
N PHE A 38 -24.37 -5.71 -16.10
CA PHE A 38 -23.66 -6.61 -15.19
C PHE A 38 -23.56 -6.02 -13.78
N PHE A 39 -23.09 -4.76 -13.67
CA PHE A 39 -23.03 -4.09 -12.35
C PHE A 39 -24.41 -3.90 -11.71
N ARG A 40 -25.44 -3.65 -12.53
CA ARG A 40 -26.82 -3.54 -12.03
C ARG A 40 -27.32 -4.89 -11.52
N ALA A 41 -27.02 -5.98 -12.21
CA ALA A 41 -27.35 -7.34 -11.77
C ALA A 41 -26.64 -7.69 -10.47
N LEU A 42 -25.31 -7.44 -10.36
CA LEU A 42 -24.56 -7.63 -9.12
C LEU A 42 -25.20 -6.89 -7.94
N LYS A 43 -25.56 -5.61 -8.14
CA LYS A 43 -26.23 -4.81 -7.12
C LYS A 43 -27.58 -5.39 -6.72
N GLY A 44 -28.32 -5.98 -7.65
CA GLY A 44 -29.58 -6.69 -7.37
C GLY A 44 -29.41 -7.90 -6.44
N HIS A 45 -28.21 -8.50 -6.42
CA HIS A 45 -27.84 -9.59 -5.51
C HIS A 45 -27.10 -9.11 -4.24
N GLY A 46 -27.11 -7.80 -3.96
CA GLY A 46 -26.40 -7.23 -2.81
C GLY A 46 -24.88 -7.22 -2.97
N LEU A 47 -24.36 -7.46 -4.18
CA LEU A 47 -22.95 -7.46 -4.51
C LEU A 47 -22.53 -6.13 -5.14
N THR A 48 -21.32 -5.70 -4.85
CA THR A 48 -20.68 -4.55 -5.50
C THR A 48 -19.31 -4.99 -6.00
N ALA A 49 -19.06 -4.78 -7.28
CA ALA A 49 -17.72 -4.94 -7.82
C ALA A 49 -16.99 -3.59 -7.76
N PHE A 50 -15.82 -3.57 -7.21
CA PHE A 50 -14.89 -2.46 -7.28
C PHE A 50 -13.90 -2.73 -8.41
N ARG A 51 -13.58 -1.69 -9.20
CA ARG A 51 -12.43 -1.77 -10.07
C ARG A 51 -11.19 -1.83 -9.20
N ASP A 52 -10.30 -2.78 -9.47
CA ASP A 52 -8.95 -2.71 -8.93
C ASP A 52 -8.29 -1.46 -9.52
N LYS A 53 -8.03 -0.49 -8.64
CA LYS A 53 -7.42 0.78 -8.98
C LYS A 53 -5.92 0.78 -8.70
N PHE A 54 -5.42 -0.18 -7.95
CA PHE A 54 -3.99 -0.31 -7.72
C PHE A 54 -3.35 -1.04 -8.90
N SER A 55 -3.15 -0.30 -9.99
CA SER A 55 -2.56 -0.80 -11.22
C SER A 55 -1.71 0.27 -11.91
N ALA A 56 -0.68 -0.17 -12.64
CA ALA A 56 0.20 0.72 -13.39
C ALA A 56 -0.59 1.61 -14.36
N SER A 57 -1.59 1.06 -15.04
CA SER A 57 -2.42 1.83 -15.98
C SER A 57 -3.25 2.92 -15.30
N TYR A 58 -3.74 2.68 -14.08
CA TYR A 58 -4.47 3.68 -13.33
C TYR A 58 -3.56 4.83 -12.91
N LEU A 59 -2.37 4.52 -12.37
CA LEU A 59 -1.40 5.50 -11.91
C LEU A 59 -0.82 6.31 -13.08
N ALA A 60 -0.44 5.67 -14.19
CA ALA A 60 0.07 6.33 -15.40
C ALA A 60 -0.93 7.32 -16.00
N GLN A 61 -2.23 7.01 -15.99
CA GLN A 61 -3.30 7.91 -16.47
C GLN A 61 -3.46 9.19 -15.63
N ARG A 62 -2.86 9.26 -14.45
CA ARG A 62 -2.90 10.45 -13.60
C ARG A 62 -1.84 11.49 -13.98
N HIS A 63 -0.86 11.11 -14.80
CA HIS A 63 0.18 12.01 -15.29
C HIS A 63 0.92 12.75 -14.17
N PHE A 64 1.26 12.03 -13.09
CA PHE A 64 2.10 12.60 -12.05
C PHE A 64 3.51 12.85 -12.59
N GLU A 65 4.10 13.98 -12.24
CA GLU A 65 5.51 14.23 -12.44
C GLU A 65 6.30 13.59 -11.29
N VAL A 66 7.20 12.66 -11.61
CA VAL A 66 8.01 11.92 -10.63
C VAL A 66 9.43 11.80 -11.15
N ALA A 67 10.36 12.50 -10.53
CA ALA A 67 11.78 12.33 -10.80
C ALA A 67 12.38 11.19 -9.96
N THR A 68 11.95 11.08 -8.70
CA THR A 68 12.33 9.97 -7.81
C THR A 68 11.09 9.32 -7.21
N LEU A 69 10.99 8.01 -7.38
CA LEU A 69 10.01 7.15 -6.72
C LEU A 69 10.64 6.56 -5.46
N ILE A 70 10.03 6.80 -4.31
CA ILE A 70 10.47 6.31 -3.01
C ILE A 70 9.51 5.21 -2.56
N ASP A 71 10.01 3.98 -2.44
CA ASP A 71 9.24 2.81 -1.99
C ASP A 71 9.74 2.40 -0.60
N VAL A 72 8.92 2.64 0.42
CA VAL A 72 9.21 2.35 1.84
C VAL A 72 8.37 1.16 2.28
N GLY A 73 9.04 0.11 2.76
CA GLY A 73 8.42 -1.20 2.99
C GLY A 73 8.26 -1.94 1.66
N VAL A 74 9.38 -2.38 1.12
CA VAL A 74 9.50 -2.91 -0.25
C VAL A 74 8.84 -4.27 -0.41
N ALA A 75 8.93 -5.14 0.60
CA ALA A 75 8.40 -6.50 0.57
C ALA A 75 8.73 -7.23 -0.76
N HIS A 76 7.74 -7.48 -1.57
CA HIS A 76 7.91 -8.14 -2.88
C HIS A 76 8.17 -7.15 -4.04
N GLY A 77 8.31 -5.86 -3.75
CA GLY A 77 8.32 -4.79 -4.73
C GLY A 77 6.91 -4.35 -5.12
N THR A 78 6.80 -3.17 -5.72
CA THR A 78 5.54 -2.55 -6.15
C THR A 78 5.52 -2.36 -7.66
N PRO A 79 5.30 -3.45 -8.45
CA PRO A 79 5.36 -3.41 -9.91
C PRO A 79 4.45 -2.37 -10.52
N GLU A 80 3.29 -2.11 -9.91
CA GLU A 80 2.32 -1.11 -10.35
C GLU A 80 2.92 0.30 -10.41
N LEU A 81 3.78 0.63 -9.44
CA LEU A 81 4.50 1.89 -9.41
C LEU A 81 5.68 1.91 -10.38
N TYR A 82 6.47 0.82 -10.42
CA TYR A 82 7.65 0.74 -11.26
C TYR A 82 7.29 0.79 -12.75
N GLU A 83 6.18 0.15 -13.14
CA GLU A 83 5.65 0.20 -14.50
C GLU A 83 4.99 1.53 -14.86
N ALA A 84 4.38 2.22 -13.86
CA ALA A 84 3.75 3.52 -14.08
C ALA A 84 4.77 4.64 -14.27
N PHE A 85 5.97 4.51 -13.66
CA PHE A 85 7.02 5.53 -13.66
C PHE A 85 8.38 4.95 -14.10
N PRO A 86 8.49 4.42 -15.33
CA PRO A 86 9.68 3.68 -15.78
C PRO A 86 10.95 4.52 -15.90
N GLU A 87 10.82 5.84 -15.99
CA GLU A 87 11.95 6.77 -16.10
C GLU A 87 12.38 7.36 -14.75
N ALA A 88 11.63 7.09 -13.67
CA ALA A 88 11.97 7.62 -12.36
C ALA A 88 13.17 6.87 -11.75
N LYS A 89 14.05 7.60 -11.07
CA LYS A 89 15.01 6.98 -10.15
C LYS A 89 14.26 6.36 -9.00
N VAL A 90 14.57 5.12 -8.61
CA VAL A 90 13.86 4.42 -7.51
C VAL A 90 14.76 4.38 -6.28
N LEU A 91 14.21 4.79 -5.13
CA LEU A 91 14.83 4.60 -3.81
C LEU A 91 14.04 3.53 -3.06
N LEU A 92 14.65 2.37 -2.87
CA LEU A 92 14.09 1.24 -2.13
C LEU A 92 14.57 1.30 -0.67
N VAL A 93 13.63 1.42 0.27
CA VAL A 93 13.93 1.52 1.72
C VAL A 93 13.24 0.38 2.45
N ASP A 94 14.01 -0.56 2.96
CA ASP A 94 13.51 -1.70 3.75
C ASP A 94 14.60 -2.18 4.70
N PRO A 95 14.32 -2.52 5.97
CA PRO A 95 15.33 -3.04 6.89
C PRO A 95 15.77 -4.47 6.59
N ASP A 96 15.06 -5.20 5.74
CA ASP A 96 15.38 -6.55 5.32
C ASP A 96 16.20 -6.56 4.02
N ARG A 97 17.48 -6.89 4.12
CA ARG A 97 18.38 -6.97 2.98
C ARG A 97 17.95 -8.02 1.96
N GLU A 98 17.45 -9.19 2.42
CA GLU A 98 17.02 -10.27 1.52
C GLU A 98 15.82 -9.81 0.68
N THR A 99 14.93 -9.04 1.28
CA THR A 99 13.79 -8.40 0.62
C THR A 99 14.26 -7.44 -0.49
N LEU A 100 15.20 -6.55 -0.19
CA LEU A 100 15.75 -5.60 -1.17
C LEU A 100 16.44 -6.32 -2.34
N GLU A 101 17.30 -7.29 -2.04
CA GLU A 101 17.99 -8.09 -3.06
C GLU A 101 17.01 -8.92 -3.90
N GLY A 102 15.97 -9.47 -3.27
CA GLY A 102 14.89 -10.18 -3.94
C GLY A 102 14.07 -9.28 -4.88
N CYS A 103 13.81 -8.04 -4.48
CA CYS A 103 13.16 -7.04 -5.33
C CYS A 103 14.02 -6.72 -6.55
N MET A 104 15.30 -6.41 -6.38
CA MET A 104 16.22 -6.15 -7.49
C MET A 104 16.40 -7.35 -8.41
N GLY A 105 16.35 -8.58 -7.88
CA GLY A 105 16.38 -9.79 -8.69
C GLY A 105 15.15 -9.95 -9.59
N ARG A 106 13.98 -9.50 -9.13
CA ARG A 106 12.72 -9.51 -9.92
C ARG A 106 12.63 -8.38 -10.92
N PHE A 107 13.18 -7.21 -10.57
CA PHE A 107 13.12 -6.00 -11.39
C PHE A 107 14.52 -5.48 -11.75
N PRO A 108 15.35 -6.28 -12.47
CA PRO A 108 16.75 -5.95 -12.74
C PRO A 108 16.92 -4.75 -13.69
N HIS A 109 15.85 -4.27 -14.28
CA HIS A 109 15.83 -3.12 -15.19
C HIS A 109 15.63 -1.77 -14.48
N LEU A 110 15.31 -1.78 -13.18
CA LEU A 110 15.10 -0.55 -12.42
C LEU A 110 16.43 0.19 -12.21
N ASP A 111 16.40 1.49 -12.43
CA ASP A 111 17.45 2.39 -11.92
C ASP A 111 17.17 2.66 -10.43
N ALA A 112 17.58 1.71 -9.57
CA ALA A 112 17.25 1.74 -8.16
C ALA A 112 18.46 1.72 -7.24
N ASP A 113 18.36 2.45 -6.14
CA ASP A 113 19.26 2.37 -4.99
C ASP A 113 18.57 1.66 -3.83
N MET A 114 19.30 0.83 -3.11
CA MET A 114 18.81 0.10 -1.94
C MET A 114 19.38 0.70 -0.66
N VAL A 115 18.51 1.04 0.29
CA VAL A 115 18.89 1.51 1.63
C VAL A 115 18.34 0.55 2.68
N CYS A 116 19.22 -0.25 3.28
CA CYS A 116 18.86 -1.30 4.23
C CYS A 116 18.70 -0.73 5.65
N VAL A 117 17.58 0.01 5.88
CA VAL A 117 17.17 0.60 7.15
C VAL A 117 15.65 0.66 7.23
N ALA A 118 15.10 0.76 8.42
CA ALA A 118 13.72 1.19 8.60
C ALA A 118 13.62 2.71 8.50
N ALA A 119 12.59 3.24 7.85
CA ALA A 119 12.28 4.66 7.89
C ALA A 119 11.45 4.97 9.14
N GLY A 120 11.71 6.12 9.79
CA GLY A 120 10.98 6.54 10.99
C GLY A 120 11.16 8.00 11.32
N ALA A 121 10.50 8.47 12.40
CA ALA A 121 10.45 9.87 12.80
C ALA A 121 11.82 10.43 13.23
N GLU A 122 12.67 9.58 13.80
CA GLU A 122 13.99 9.95 14.35
C GLU A 122 15.00 8.84 14.03
N ASP A 123 16.29 9.23 13.91
CA ASP A 123 17.38 8.26 13.77
C ASP A 123 17.56 7.46 15.05
N GLY A 124 17.78 6.14 14.91
CA GLY A 124 17.94 5.26 16.05
C GLY A 124 17.98 3.78 15.68
N SER A 125 17.43 2.95 16.54
CA SER A 125 17.23 1.52 16.26
C SER A 125 15.93 1.03 16.88
N GLY A 126 15.31 0.03 16.25
CA GLY A 126 14.07 -0.61 16.71
C GLY A 126 14.14 -2.12 16.59
N GLN A 127 13.31 -2.81 17.37
CA GLN A 127 13.18 -4.25 17.28
C GLN A 127 12.17 -4.59 16.16
N MET A 128 12.65 -5.19 15.08
CA MET A 128 11.85 -5.67 13.97
C MET A 128 11.42 -7.11 14.22
N THR A 129 10.16 -7.41 13.98
CA THR A 129 9.61 -8.77 13.92
C THR A 129 9.57 -9.21 12.48
N PHE A 130 10.29 -10.27 12.15
CA PHE A 130 10.34 -10.88 10.83
C PHE A 130 9.32 -12.02 10.75
N MET A 131 8.51 -11.99 9.71
CA MET A 131 7.44 -12.94 9.44
C MET A 131 7.79 -13.83 8.23
N PRO A 132 7.12 -15.01 8.06
CA PRO A 132 7.31 -15.85 6.88
C PRO A 132 7.05 -15.14 5.54
N ASP A 133 6.14 -14.18 5.54
CA ASP A 133 5.89 -13.28 4.44
C ASP A 133 6.52 -11.92 4.77
N PRO A 134 7.53 -11.45 4.02
CA PRO A 134 8.20 -10.19 4.29
C PRO A 134 7.27 -8.98 4.25
N GLY A 135 6.15 -9.06 3.49
CA GLY A 135 5.09 -8.04 3.52
C GLY A 135 4.36 -7.91 4.85
N GLN A 136 4.72 -8.71 5.86
CA GLN A 136 4.15 -8.65 7.21
C GLN A 136 5.20 -8.32 8.28
N ASN A 137 6.43 -7.98 7.86
CA ASN A 137 7.47 -7.53 8.77
C ASN A 137 7.08 -6.21 9.44
N THR A 138 7.29 -6.07 10.75
CA THR A 138 6.82 -4.88 11.48
C THR A 138 7.73 -4.50 12.63
N LEU A 139 7.87 -3.19 12.89
CA LEU A 139 8.50 -2.63 14.11
C LEU A 139 7.54 -2.61 15.30
N LEU A 140 6.26 -2.92 15.08
CA LEU A 140 5.26 -2.88 16.14
C LEU A 140 4.87 -4.29 16.59
N ARG A 141 4.45 -4.40 17.84
CA ARG A 141 3.91 -5.67 18.33
C ARG A 141 2.52 -5.93 17.74
N LEU A 142 2.36 -7.08 17.10
CA LEU A 142 1.06 -7.59 16.65
C LEU A 142 0.09 -7.75 17.83
N ARG A 143 -1.19 -7.49 17.60
CA ARG A 143 -2.28 -7.76 18.57
C ARG A 143 -2.80 -9.18 18.48
N ASP A 144 -2.57 -9.86 17.37
CA ASP A 144 -2.91 -11.27 17.17
C ASP A 144 -1.76 -12.15 17.64
N ASP A 145 -1.88 -12.71 18.84
CA ASP A 145 -0.87 -13.57 19.42
C ASP A 145 -0.65 -14.85 18.59
N LYS A 146 -1.70 -15.39 17.93
CA LYS A 146 -1.55 -16.55 17.04
C LYS A 146 -0.69 -16.25 15.82
N LYS A 147 -0.81 -15.03 15.29
CA LYS A 147 0.02 -14.56 14.20
C LYS A 147 1.45 -14.33 14.68
N LEU A 148 1.62 -13.82 15.89
CA LEU A 148 2.94 -13.62 16.50
C LEU A 148 3.67 -14.97 16.72
N ASP A 149 2.96 -16.05 17.01
CA ASP A 149 3.54 -17.40 17.15
C ASP A 149 4.17 -17.93 15.83
N THR A 150 3.87 -17.31 14.69
CA THR A 150 4.45 -17.69 13.39
C THR A 150 5.69 -16.90 13.02
N MET A 151 6.14 -15.96 13.84
CA MET A 151 7.34 -15.15 13.56
C MET A 151 8.59 -16.02 13.35
N ILE A 152 9.46 -15.60 12.43
CA ILE A 152 10.74 -16.28 12.18
C ILE A 152 11.82 -15.78 13.15
N ALA A 153 11.92 -14.47 13.34
CA ALA A 153 12.96 -13.82 14.11
C ALA A 153 12.54 -12.47 14.67
N GLN A 154 13.27 -11.99 15.67
CA GLN A 154 13.28 -10.60 16.08
C GLN A 154 14.73 -10.10 16.07
N GLN A 155 14.98 -8.97 15.44
CA GLN A 155 16.30 -8.38 15.33
C GLN A 155 16.22 -6.86 15.49
N HIS A 156 17.29 -6.26 16.01
CA HIS A 156 17.44 -4.82 15.98
C HIS A 156 17.86 -4.35 14.60
N VAL A 157 17.12 -3.39 14.07
CA VAL A 157 17.41 -2.75 12.80
C VAL A 157 17.66 -1.25 12.98
N PRO A 158 18.50 -0.62 12.16
CA PRO A 158 18.67 0.82 12.19
C PRO A 158 17.40 1.52 11.71
N ILE A 159 17.07 2.64 12.32
CA ILE A 159 15.98 3.53 11.91
C ILE A 159 16.60 4.85 11.46
N ARG A 160 16.16 5.38 10.32
CA ARG A 160 16.61 6.66 9.77
C ARG A 160 15.43 7.52 9.35
N ARG A 161 15.60 8.82 9.44
CA ARG A 161 14.65 9.79 8.85
C ARG A 161 14.72 9.72 7.32
N LEU A 162 13.56 9.63 6.68
CA LEU A 162 13.48 9.50 5.21
C LEU A 162 13.97 10.77 4.50
N ASP A 163 13.64 11.96 5.03
CA ASP A 163 14.10 13.23 4.47
C ASP A 163 15.64 13.38 4.49
N GLN A 164 16.31 12.83 5.51
CA GLN A 164 17.77 12.82 5.56
C GLN A 164 18.36 11.86 4.52
N LEU A 165 17.78 10.66 4.37
CA LEU A 165 18.21 9.69 3.35
C LEU A 165 18.11 10.29 1.95
N VAL A 166 17.00 10.99 1.66
CA VAL A 166 16.78 11.67 0.38
C VAL A 166 17.82 12.74 0.12
N ARG A 167 18.12 13.58 1.12
CA ARG A 167 19.15 14.64 0.99
C ARG A 167 20.55 14.07 0.82
N GLU A 168 20.93 13.09 1.65
CA GLU A 168 22.26 12.46 1.62
C GLU A 168 22.51 11.72 0.29
N GLY A 169 21.48 11.10 -0.27
CA GLY A 169 21.54 10.44 -1.57
C GLY A 169 21.47 11.38 -2.77
N GLY A 170 21.11 12.66 -2.57
CA GLY A 170 21.00 13.65 -3.63
C GLY A 170 19.84 13.41 -4.60
N TYR A 171 18.78 12.72 -4.15
CA TYR A 171 17.61 12.43 -4.95
C TYR A 171 16.84 13.69 -5.33
N GLN A 172 16.30 13.70 -6.53
CA GLN A 172 15.66 14.88 -7.12
C GLN A 172 14.15 14.80 -7.03
N ALA A 173 13.55 15.94 -6.67
CA ALA A 173 12.10 16.13 -6.75
C ALA A 173 11.63 16.34 -8.22
N PRO A 174 10.34 16.16 -8.55
CA PRO A 174 9.25 15.80 -7.63
C PRO A 174 9.29 14.32 -7.20
N PHE A 175 8.83 14.06 -5.96
CA PHE A 175 8.81 12.71 -5.39
C PHE A 175 7.44 12.04 -5.60
N GLY A 176 7.45 10.73 -5.89
CA GLY A 176 6.34 9.82 -5.63
C GLY A 176 6.69 9.00 -4.41
N LEU A 177 5.85 8.99 -3.38
CA LEU A 177 6.13 8.31 -2.11
C LEU A 177 5.13 7.20 -1.84
N LYS A 178 5.61 5.94 -1.76
CA LYS A 178 4.81 4.81 -1.27
C LYS A 178 5.29 4.44 0.13
N ILE A 179 4.34 4.19 1.04
CA ILE A 179 4.58 3.78 2.42
C ILE A 179 3.67 2.61 2.78
N ASP A 180 4.29 1.47 3.06
CA ASP A 180 3.61 0.25 3.48
C ASP A 180 4.53 -0.48 4.47
N THR A 181 4.43 -0.13 5.73
CA THR A 181 5.37 -0.51 6.79
C THR A 181 4.70 -1.23 7.96
N GLU A 182 3.52 -1.81 7.67
CA GLU A 182 2.80 -2.67 8.59
C GLU A 182 2.59 -2.04 9.97
N GLY A 183 2.00 -0.82 9.94
CA GLY A 183 1.60 -0.07 11.13
C GLY A 183 2.52 1.07 11.53
N TYR A 184 3.66 1.26 10.86
CA TYR A 184 4.65 2.30 11.19
C TYR A 184 4.58 3.53 10.26
N GLU A 185 3.57 3.63 9.40
CA GLU A 185 3.40 4.63 8.35
C GLU A 185 3.41 6.06 8.90
N LEU A 186 2.81 6.30 10.07
CA LEU A 186 2.79 7.62 10.70
C LEU A 186 4.20 8.09 11.10
N GLU A 187 5.05 7.18 11.57
CA GLU A 187 6.43 7.51 11.95
C GLU A 187 7.29 7.75 10.70
N VAL A 188 7.04 7.00 9.60
CA VAL A 188 7.67 7.27 8.30
C VAL A 188 7.30 8.66 7.80
N LEU A 189 6.02 9.03 7.82
CA LEU A 189 5.54 10.35 7.40
C LEU A 189 6.17 11.49 8.23
N ARG A 190 6.34 11.30 9.54
CA ARG A 190 7.03 12.27 10.40
C ARG A 190 8.48 12.44 9.98
N GLY A 191 9.17 11.35 9.66
CA GLY A 191 10.55 11.38 9.16
C GLY A 191 10.69 11.83 7.71
N ALA A 192 9.59 12.00 6.99
CA ALA A 192 9.54 12.52 5.63
C ALA A 192 9.11 14.00 5.57
N SER A 193 8.80 14.62 6.71
CA SER A 193 8.12 15.92 6.78
C SER A 193 8.78 17.02 5.93
N ASP A 194 10.10 16.99 5.81
CA ASP A 194 10.87 18.01 5.10
C ASP A 194 10.87 17.83 3.55
N ILE A 195 10.37 16.69 3.04
CA ILE A 195 10.26 16.43 1.60
C ILE A 195 8.81 16.40 1.08
N LEU A 196 7.82 16.44 1.98
CA LEU A 196 6.41 16.37 1.59
C LEU A 196 6.00 17.50 0.66
N HIS A 197 6.54 18.71 0.85
CA HIS A 197 6.23 19.88 0.00
C HIS A 197 6.75 19.74 -1.45
N GLU A 198 7.62 18.78 -1.73
CA GLU A 198 8.15 18.44 -3.06
C GLU A 198 7.62 17.10 -3.58
N THR A 199 6.56 16.56 -2.93
CA THR A 199 5.98 15.25 -3.24
C THR A 199 4.70 15.42 -4.06
N SER A 200 4.67 14.80 -5.25
CA SER A 200 3.52 14.85 -6.17
C SER A 200 2.34 14.00 -5.72
N PHE A 201 2.61 12.86 -5.11
CA PHE A 201 1.59 12.01 -4.51
C PHE A 201 2.18 11.16 -3.38
N ILE A 202 1.31 10.75 -2.46
CA ILE A 202 1.62 9.77 -1.42
C ILE A 202 0.65 8.60 -1.56
N LEU A 203 1.18 7.40 -1.68
CA LEU A 203 0.45 6.15 -1.60
C LEU A 203 0.78 5.48 -0.27
N ALA A 204 -0.20 5.36 0.61
CA ALA A 204 0.03 4.80 1.94
C ALA A 204 -0.98 3.69 2.27
N GLU A 205 -0.48 2.57 2.83
CA GLU A 205 -1.34 1.61 3.50
C GLU A 205 -1.90 2.25 4.77
N VAL A 206 -3.21 2.34 4.88
CA VAL A 206 -3.86 2.95 6.05
C VAL A 206 -4.71 1.93 6.77
N SER A 207 -4.34 1.65 8.01
CA SER A 207 -5.06 0.73 8.88
C SER A 207 -6.40 1.31 9.35
N ILE A 208 -7.50 0.58 9.10
CA ILE A 208 -8.83 0.86 9.68
C ILE A 208 -8.96 0.15 11.02
N LYS A 209 -8.52 -1.11 11.10
CA LYS A 209 -8.53 -1.89 12.33
C LYS A 209 -7.20 -1.76 13.06
N ARG A 210 -7.26 -1.84 14.38
CA ARG A 210 -6.05 -1.82 15.23
C ARG A 210 -5.34 -3.16 15.17
N ARG A 211 -4.49 -3.35 14.18
CA ARG A 211 -3.69 -4.58 13.99
C ARG A 211 -2.49 -4.65 14.95
N TYR A 212 -1.97 -3.51 15.38
CA TYR A 212 -0.74 -3.39 16.16
C TYR A 212 -0.96 -2.66 17.48
N HIS A 213 -0.15 -2.97 18.49
CA HIS A 213 -0.02 -2.19 19.70
C HIS A 213 0.81 -0.93 19.41
N GLY A 214 0.29 0.23 19.78
CA GLY A 214 0.95 1.52 19.51
C GLY A 214 0.82 2.01 18.06
N GLY A 215 0.20 1.23 17.16
CA GLY A 215 -0.06 1.63 15.78
C GLY A 215 -1.02 2.81 15.70
N HIS A 216 -0.94 3.53 14.60
CA HIS A 216 -1.75 4.71 14.30
C HIS A 216 -3.23 4.37 14.02
N ARG A 217 -4.08 5.38 14.01
CA ARG A 217 -5.45 5.33 13.49
C ARG A 217 -5.48 5.99 12.12
N PHE A 218 -6.52 5.69 11.35
CA PHE A 218 -6.82 6.41 10.11
C PHE A 218 -6.77 7.94 10.31
N SER A 219 -7.43 8.43 11.38
CA SER A 219 -7.45 9.86 11.70
C SER A 219 -6.07 10.46 11.99
N ASP A 220 -5.13 9.69 12.51
CA ASP A 220 -3.80 10.19 12.85
C ASP A 220 -2.98 10.42 11.57
N VAL A 221 -3.08 9.49 10.61
CA VAL A 221 -2.44 9.61 9.28
C VAL A 221 -3.05 10.77 8.49
N THR A 222 -4.37 10.83 8.39
CA THR A 222 -5.05 11.90 7.64
C THR A 222 -4.82 13.28 8.25
N ALA A 223 -4.78 13.41 9.58
CA ALA A 223 -4.46 14.66 10.24
C ALA A 223 -3.02 15.10 9.98
N MET A 224 -2.05 14.17 10.01
CA MET A 224 -0.65 14.46 9.67
C MET A 224 -0.52 14.94 8.21
N LEU A 225 -1.13 14.22 7.27
CA LEU A 225 -1.11 14.57 5.87
C LEU A 225 -1.80 15.90 5.59
N ALA A 226 -2.96 16.18 6.21
CA ALA A 226 -3.66 17.45 6.08
C ALA A 226 -2.84 18.64 6.62
N GLN A 227 -2.07 18.46 7.71
CA GLN A 227 -1.16 19.49 8.23
C GLN A 227 -0.03 19.83 7.24
N HIS A 228 0.32 18.90 6.35
CA HIS A 228 1.31 19.08 5.29
C HIS A 228 0.69 19.38 3.91
N GLY A 229 -0.61 19.70 3.89
CA GLY A 229 -1.30 20.12 2.68
C GLY A 229 -1.73 18.97 1.75
N PHE A 230 -1.91 17.75 2.26
CA PHE A 230 -2.39 16.62 1.48
C PHE A 230 -3.81 16.21 1.87
N GLU A 231 -4.61 15.81 0.89
CA GLU A 231 -5.94 15.24 1.07
C GLU A 231 -6.06 13.89 0.39
N LEU A 232 -6.95 13.03 0.93
CA LEU A 232 -7.26 11.73 0.33
C LEU A 232 -8.00 11.93 -1.00
N PHE A 233 -7.35 11.54 -2.08
CA PHE A 233 -7.91 11.62 -3.43
C PHE A 233 -8.68 10.35 -3.80
N ASP A 234 -8.13 9.17 -3.50
CA ASP A 234 -8.77 7.90 -3.86
C ASP A 234 -8.38 6.76 -2.90
N ILE A 235 -9.23 5.74 -2.87
CA ILE A 235 -8.99 4.45 -2.21
C ILE A 235 -8.77 3.41 -3.30
N LEU A 236 -7.55 2.87 -3.40
CA LEU A 236 -7.15 2.02 -4.51
C LEU A 236 -7.51 0.56 -4.30
N ASN A 237 -7.25 0.03 -3.10
CA ASN A 237 -7.34 -1.39 -2.79
C ASN A 237 -7.87 -1.59 -1.36
N PRO A 238 -9.21 -1.65 -1.16
CA PRO A 238 -9.77 -1.97 0.16
C PRO A 238 -9.65 -3.47 0.42
N ALA A 239 -8.89 -3.87 1.45
CA ALA A 239 -8.67 -5.26 1.82
C ALA A 239 -9.53 -5.73 3.00
N GLY A 240 -10.13 -6.90 2.86
CA GLY A 240 -10.93 -7.57 3.88
C GLY A 240 -12.42 -7.17 3.90
N ARG A 241 -13.22 -7.90 4.71
CA ARG A 241 -14.67 -7.63 4.90
C ARG A 241 -15.04 -7.70 6.38
N PRO A 242 -15.31 -6.59 7.07
CA PRO A 242 -15.05 -5.20 6.64
C PRO A 242 -13.56 -4.99 6.43
N PRO A 243 -13.15 -3.99 5.65
CA PRO A 243 -11.74 -3.76 5.35
C PRO A 243 -10.92 -3.58 6.62
N ASN A 244 -9.74 -4.19 6.65
CA ASN A 244 -8.78 -4.05 7.75
C ASN A 244 -7.88 -2.84 7.52
N PHE A 245 -7.53 -2.60 6.27
CA PHE A 245 -6.70 -1.51 5.76
C PHE A 245 -7.09 -1.24 4.29
N PHE A 246 -6.53 -0.20 3.72
CA PHE A 246 -6.61 0.11 2.29
C PHE A 246 -5.38 0.91 1.87
N ASP A 247 -5.09 0.90 0.58
CA ASP A 247 -4.11 1.78 -0.04
C ASP A 247 -4.78 3.11 -0.40
N GLY A 248 -4.43 4.16 0.32
CA GLY A 248 -4.90 5.52 0.09
C GLY A 248 -3.95 6.29 -0.81
N LEU A 249 -4.49 6.89 -1.87
CA LEU A 249 -3.78 7.85 -2.70
C LEU A 249 -4.09 9.26 -2.19
N PHE A 250 -3.07 9.97 -1.74
CA PHE A 250 -3.16 11.34 -1.24
C PHE A 250 -2.44 12.29 -2.19
N LEU A 251 -3.06 13.43 -2.47
CA LEU A 251 -2.52 14.48 -3.33
C LEU A 251 -2.43 15.81 -2.58
N PRO A 252 -1.58 16.76 -3.02
CA PRO A 252 -1.63 18.14 -2.54
C PRO A 252 -3.06 18.70 -2.64
N HIS A 253 -3.51 19.41 -1.62
CA HIS A 253 -4.91 19.89 -1.51
C HIS A 253 -5.32 20.86 -2.64
N ASP A 254 -4.35 21.48 -3.30
CA ASP A 254 -4.52 22.37 -4.45
C ASP A 254 -4.31 21.66 -5.80
N ASP A 255 -4.22 20.34 -5.80
CA ASP A 255 -4.09 19.57 -7.03
C ASP A 255 -5.35 19.72 -7.90
N PRO A 256 -5.22 20.10 -9.18
CA PRO A 256 -6.36 20.36 -10.07
C PRO A 256 -7.23 19.12 -10.32
N ARG A 257 -6.77 17.92 -9.98
CA ARG A 257 -7.55 16.68 -10.10
C ARG A 257 -8.71 16.60 -9.12
N PHE A 258 -8.71 17.42 -8.07
CA PHE A 258 -9.86 17.54 -7.15
C PHE A 258 -11.04 18.30 -7.77
N ASP A 259 -10.79 19.13 -8.79
CA ASP A 259 -11.80 19.99 -9.43
C ASP A 259 -12.49 19.34 -10.64
N LEU A 260 -12.21 18.06 -10.94
CA LEU A 260 -12.70 17.34 -12.14
C LEU A 260 -13.95 16.50 -11.87
#